data_d86f32c60d3f955aadc74c61edece084
#
_entry.id   d86f32c60d3f955aadc74c61edece084
#
_cell.length_a   1.000
_cell.length_b   1.000
_cell.length_c   1.000
_cell.angle_alpha   90.00
_cell.angle_beta   90.00
_cell.angle_gamma   90.00
#
_symmetry.space_group_name_H-M   'P 1'
#
loop_
_entity.id
_entity.type
_entity.pdbx_description
1 polymer ?
#
loop_
_entity_poly.entity_id
_entity_poly.type
_entity_poly.pdbx_seq_one_letter_code
_entity_poly.pdbx_strand_id
1 'polypeptide(L)'
;MTNIKWMDAVLSHDEAGNPIEPEWPEADVIIGNPPFLGGKRMRSELDDAYVDDLFALYQNRVPREADLVTYWFEKARSLIYDGKLERAGLLATNSIRGGANRRVLQRIKETGDIFFAESDRPWILNGAAVRVSMVGFDDGSEGEKMLDGAPADAVNSDLTGALDLTSASRLAENSNLAFMGDTKGGPFDLSPDIARKLLSATGNPNGRPNTDVIRPWVNGLDITRRPRGFHIIDFGTEMSLEDAALYEAPFEYVNEHVRPKREKSRSTRSEWWLHERPRVDMRRALNGMERFIVTPSVAKYRLFAWSSPPTLVDHAAFAFARDDDYFFGVLHSRAHEIWSLRMGTSLEDRPRYTPTTCFETFPLPWPPGGEPEGDVRVEAISEAARRLDELRRRWLDPEGASEPELKKRTLTNLYNARPTWLENAHRALDGAVFEAYGWTSDITDEDILKELLAMNTERSEGGR
;
A
#
# COMPACT_ATOMS: atom_id res chain seq x y z
N MET A 1 -11.78 -47.52 -0.72
CA MET A 1 -11.40 -46.11 -0.49
C MET A 1 -11.37 -45.87 1.02
N THR A 2 -10.27 -46.24 1.68
CA THR A 2 -10.16 -46.24 3.15
C THR A 2 -9.20 -45.17 3.69
N ASN A 3 -8.73 -44.24 2.83
CA ASN A 3 -7.67 -43.27 3.21
C ASN A 3 -8.15 -41.82 3.32
N ILE A 4 -9.47 -41.57 3.40
CA ILE A 4 -9.99 -40.22 3.66
C ILE A 4 -10.13 -40.07 5.17
N LYS A 5 -9.35 -39.15 5.77
CA LYS A 5 -9.49 -38.77 7.17
C LYS A 5 -10.21 -37.42 7.24
N TRP A 6 -11.24 -37.35 8.06
CA TRP A 6 -11.91 -36.10 8.41
C TRP A 6 -11.26 -35.55 9.66
N MET A 7 -10.47 -34.51 9.53
CA MET A 7 -9.74 -33.88 10.65
C MET A 7 -9.41 -32.45 10.32
N ASP A 8 -9.19 -31.63 11.35
CA ASP A 8 -8.52 -30.34 11.14
C ASP A 8 -7.08 -30.61 10.72
N ALA A 9 -6.61 -29.88 9.73
CA ALA A 9 -5.30 -30.15 9.15
C ALA A 9 -4.16 -29.40 9.85
N VAL A 10 -4.44 -28.34 10.61
CA VAL A 10 -3.41 -27.44 11.17
C VAL A 10 -3.50 -27.28 12.69
N LEU A 11 -4.62 -27.65 13.32
CA LEU A 11 -4.79 -27.57 14.76
C LEU A 11 -5.46 -28.81 15.29
N SER A 12 -4.98 -29.34 16.39
CA SER A 12 -5.59 -30.38 17.21
C SER A 12 -5.29 -30.10 18.68
N HIS A 13 -5.84 -30.91 19.59
CA HIS A 13 -5.58 -30.83 21.02
C HIS A 13 -5.15 -32.17 21.56
N ASP A 14 -4.22 -32.19 22.49
CA ASP A 14 -3.86 -33.41 23.23
C ASP A 14 -4.95 -33.78 24.28
N GLU A 15 -4.74 -34.87 25.00
CA GLU A 15 -5.67 -35.31 26.05
C GLU A 15 -5.83 -34.33 27.20
N ALA A 16 -4.86 -33.41 27.38
CA ALA A 16 -4.90 -32.36 28.39
C ALA A 16 -5.53 -31.06 27.87
N GLY A 17 -5.89 -31.00 26.57
CA GLY A 17 -6.48 -29.84 25.92
C GLY A 17 -5.46 -28.81 25.42
N ASN A 18 -4.19 -29.14 25.36
CA ASN A 18 -3.18 -28.22 24.80
C ASN A 18 -3.19 -28.29 23.27
N PRO A 19 -3.00 -27.16 22.56
CA PRO A 19 -2.93 -27.14 21.12
C PRO A 19 -1.69 -27.86 20.59
N ILE A 20 -1.90 -28.77 19.63
CA ILE A 20 -0.84 -29.55 18.97
C ILE A 20 -1.04 -29.54 17.45
N GLU A 21 0.03 -29.77 16.69
CA GLU A 21 -0.08 -29.98 15.26
C GLU A 21 -0.60 -31.41 14.98
N PRO A 22 -1.70 -31.55 14.23
CA PRO A 22 -2.20 -32.87 13.86
C PRO A 22 -1.19 -33.60 12.97
N GLU A 23 -1.04 -34.89 13.18
CA GLU A 23 -0.22 -35.74 12.30
C GLU A 23 -0.90 -35.90 10.94
N TRP A 24 -0.19 -35.52 9.88
CA TRP A 24 -0.62 -35.83 8.52
C TRP A 24 -0.28 -37.29 8.15
N PRO A 25 -1.05 -37.91 7.27
CA PRO A 25 -0.69 -39.25 6.76
C PRO A 25 0.71 -39.22 6.13
N GLU A 26 1.45 -40.35 6.29
CA GLU A 26 2.71 -40.54 5.58
C GLU A 26 2.48 -40.44 4.07
N ALA A 27 3.28 -39.62 3.40
CA ALA A 27 3.22 -39.41 1.97
C ALA A 27 4.58 -38.86 1.48
N ASP A 28 4.95 -39.22 0.25
CA ASP A 28 6.10 -38.70 -0.40
C ASP A 28 5.85 -37.27 -0.92
N VAL A 29 4.61 -37.00 -1.36
CA VAL A 29 4.20 -35.71 -1.95
C VAL A 29 2.85 -35.28 -1.39
N ILE A 30 2.74 -33.99 -1.10
CA ILE A 30 1.47 -33.34 -0.74
C ILE A 30 1.04 -32.39 -1.83
N ILE A 31 -0.20 -32.53 -2.30
CA ILE A 31 -0.86 -31.57 -3.19
C ILE A 31 -2.16 -31.15 -2.54
N GLY A 32 -2.37 -29.83 -2.42
CA GLY A 32 -3.53 -29.32 -1.70
C GLY A 32 -4.07 -27.98 -2.18
N ASN A 33 -5.37 -27.79 -1.92
CA ASN A 33 -6.06 -26.53 -2.04
C ASN A 33 -6.61 -26.13 -0.66
N PRO A 34 -5.79 -25.52 0.21
CA PRO A 34 -6.21 -25.13 1.54
C PRO A 34 -7.29 -24.04 1.51
N PRO A 35 -8.05 -23.83 2.60
CA PRO A 35 -9.12 -22.85 2.64
C PRO A 35 -8.56 -21.40 2.54
N PHE A 36 -9.21 -20.59 1.68
CA PHE A 36 -8.85 -19.18 1.48
C PHE A 36 -9.62 -18.30 2.47
N LEU A 37 -9.01 -18.01 3.61
CA LEU A 37 -9.57 -17.11 4.62
C LEU A 37 -8.50 -16.07 5.00
N GLY A 38 -8.79 -14.81 4.74
CA GLY A 38 -7.88 -13.70 5.04
C GLY A 38 -7.69 -13.50 6.54
N GLY A 39 -6.47 -13.17 6.98
CA GLY A 39 -6.09 -13.05 8.39
C GLY A 39 -7.02 -12.15 9.21
N LYS A 40 -7.51 -11.04 8.62
CA LYS A 40 -8.45 -10.12 9.27
C LYS A 40 -9.83 -10.71 9.51
N ARG A 41 -10.20 -11.77 8.79
CA ARG A 41 -11.50 -12.42 8.89
C ARG A 41 -11.47 -13.68 9.76
N MET A 42 -10.30 -14.18 10.14
CA MET A 42 -10.20 -15.41 10.93
C MET A 42 -11.04 -15.35 12.20
N ARG A 43 -10.94 -14.25 12.99
CA ARG A 43 -11.72 -14.10 14.24
C ARG A 43 -13.22 -13.92 14.03
N SER A 44 -13.66 -13.44 12.86
CA SER A 44 -15.10 -13.31 12.58
C SER A 44 -15.73 -14.56 11.98
N GLU A 45 -14.92 -15.47 11.40
CA GLU A 45 -15.40 -16.66 10.70
C GLU A 45 -15.07 -17.96 11.48
N LEU A 46 -14.03 -17.92 12.33
CA LEU A 46 -13.62 -19.02 13.21
C LEU A 46 -13.82 -18.58 14.68
N ASP A 47 -13.86 -19.54 15.56
CA ASP A 47 -13.96 -19.28 17.01
C ASP A 47 -12.68 -18.56 17.52
N ASP A 48 -12.83 -17.61 18.46
CA ASP A 48 -11.71 -16.85 19.03
C ASP A 48 -10.69 -17.75 19.73
N ALA A 49 -11.14 -18.79 20.45
CA ALA A 49 -10.26 -19.75 21.12
C ALA A 49 -9.46 -20.55 20.10
N TYR A 50 -10.08 -20.99 19.00
CA TYR A 50 -9.38 -21.67 17.90
C TYR A 50 -8.27 -20.78 17.33
N VAL A 51 -8.55 -19.50 17.09
CA VAL A 51 -7.56 -18.58 16.53
C VAL A 51 -6.42 -18.30 17.51
N ASP A 52 -6.70 -18.19 18.80
CA ASP A 52 -5.68 -17.98 19.82
C ASP A 52 -4.77 -19.21 19.96
N ASP A 53 -5.32 -20.43 19.94
CA ASP A 53 -4.56 -21.68 19.96
C ASP A 53 -3.69 -21.83 18.70
N LEU A 54 -4.25 -21.53 17.53
CA LEU A 54 -3.51 -21.54 16.27
C LEU A 54 -2.32 -20.55 16.29
N PHE A 55 -2.52 -19.33 16.81
CA PHE A 55 -1.46 -18.34 16.95
C PHE A 55 -0.40 -18.75 17.96
N ALA A 56 -0.78 -19.40 19.04
CA ALA A 56 0.16 -19.93 20.04
C ALA A 56 1.01 -21.05 19.46
N LEU A 57 0.37 -22.00 18.76
CA LEU A 57 1.03 -23.17 18.19
C LEU A 57 2.05 -22.82 17.10
N TYR A 58 1.72 -21.84 16.25
CA TYR A 58 2.61 -21.41 15.16
C TYR A 58 3.38 -20.12 15.48
N GLN A 59 3.51 -19.75 16.75
CA GLN A 59 4.26 -18.57 17.16
C GLN A 59 5.68 -18.56 16.58
N ASN A 60 6.14 -17.42 16.09
CA ASN A 60 7.43 -17.20 15.41
C ASN A 60 7.59 -17.95 14.06
N ARG A 61 6.61 -18.72 13.62
CA ARG A 61 6.64 -19.42 12.33
C ARG A 61 5.70 -18.79 11.31
N VAL A 62 4.50 -18.41 11.74
CA VAL A 62 3.50 -17.72 10.90
C VAL A 62 3.10 -16.42 11.58
N PRO A 63 3.17 -15.27 10.89
CA PRO A 63 2.69 -14.00 11.42
C PRO A 63 1.18 -14.03 11.70
N ARG A 64 0.74 -13.40 12.79
CA ARG A 64 -0.69 -13.36 13.19
C ARG A 64 -1.60 -12.68 12.16
N GLU A 65 -1.05 -11.79 11.32
CA GLU A 65 -1.77 -11.09 10.26
C GLU A 65 -1.88 -11.90 8.95
N ALA A 66 -1.21 -13.06 8.89
CA ALA A 66 -1.20 -13.90 7.71
C ALA A 66 -2.54 -14.61 7.49
N ASP A 67 -2.84 -14.93 6.23
CA ASP A 67 -4.05 -15.67 5.84
C ASP A 67 -3.97 -17.12 6.30
N LEU A 68 -5.13 -17.74 6.55
CA LEU A 68 -5.23 -19.11 7.08
C LEU A 68 -4.45 -20.14 6.23
N VAL A 69 -4.42 -19.98 4.92
CA VAL A 69 -3.70 -20.86 3.99
C VAL A 69 -2.21 -21.02 4.34
N THR A 70 -1.59 -20.01 4.93
CA THR A 70 -0.15 -20.00 5.25
C THR A 70 0.26 -21.08 6.26
N TYR A 71 -0.65 -21.52 7.10
CA TYR A 71 -0.40 -22.59 8.08
C TYR A 71 -0.17 -23.95 7.41
N TRP A 72 -0.83 -24.24 6.27
CA TRP A 72 -0.55 -25.44 5.46
C TRP A 72 0.84 -25.38 4.83
N PHE A 73 1.23 -24.22 4.31
CA PHE A 73 2.58 -24.02 3.76
C PHE A 73 3.66 -24.25 4.81
N GLU A 74 3.51 -23.65 6.00
CA GLU A 74 4.49 -23.80 7.08
C GLU A 74 4.56 -25.25 7.58
N LYS A 75 3.42 -25.92 7.68
CA LYS A 75 3.38 -27.32 8.12
C LYS A 75 4.03 -28.26 7.09
N ALA A 76 3.73 -28.11 5.81
CA ALA A 76 4.39 -28.86 4.74
C ALA A 76 5.90 -28.58 4.71
N ARG A 77 6.32 -27.30 4.84
CA ARG A 77 7.72 -26.92 4.95
C ARG A 77 8.42 -27.63 6.13
N SER A 78 7.78 -27.67 7.29
CA SER A 78 8.35 -28.33 8.47
C SER A 78 8.54 -29.84 8.22
N LEU A 79 7.56 -30.50 7.59
CA LEU A 79 7.67 -31.93 7.26
C LEU A 79 8.78 -32.22 6.24
N ILE A 80 8.98 -31.33 5.26
CA ILE A 80 10.10 -31.42 4.32
C ILE A 80 11.42 -31.24 5.05
N TYR A 81 11.55 -30.21 5.89
CA TYR A 81 12.74 -29.96 6.68
C TYR A 81 13.13 -31.12 7.61
N ASP A 82 12.11 -31.79 8.17
CA ASP A 82 12.29 -32.98 9.04
C ASP A 82 12.56 -34.28 8.24
N GLY A 83 12.61 -34.23 6.90
CA GLY A 83 12.80 -35.40 6.04
C GLY A 83 11.62 -36.39 6.02
N LYS A 84 10.42 -35.94 6.41
CA LYS A 84 9.16 -36.73 6.43
C LYS A 84 8.31 -36.57 5.19
N LEU A 85 8.68 -35.65 4.32
CA LEU A 85 8.00 -35.31 3.08
C LEU A 85 9.04 -34.86 2.05
N GLU A 86 8.96 -35.35 0.83
CA GLU A 86 9.90 -34.97 -0.23
C GLU A 86 9.56 -33.58 -0.79
N ARG A 87 8.28 -33.35 -1.13
CA ARG A 87 7.84 -32.09 -1.75
C ARG A 87 6.38 -31.77 -1.51
N ALA A 88 6.01 -30.53 -1.69
CA ALA A 88 4.63 -30.07 -1.59
C ALA A 88 4.26 -29.13 -2.76
N GLY A 89 2.99 -29.24 -3.20
CA GLY A 89 2.36 -28.32 -4.16
C GLY A 89 1.06 -27.77 -3.59
N LEU A 90 1.00 -26.47 -3.27
CA LEU A 90 -0.14 -25.87 -2.62
C LEU A 90 -0.70 -24.68 -3.41
N LEU A 91 -2.03 -24.54 -3.37
CA LEU A 91 -2.76 -23.41 -3.93
C LEU A 91 -2.98 -22.36 -2.84
N ALA A 92 -2.83 -21.10 -3.18
CA ALA A 92 -3.17 -19.96 -2.34
C ALA A 92 -3.79 -18.84 -3.18
N THR A 93 -4.40 -17.84 -2.55
CA THR A 93 -4.66 -16.57 -3.25
C THR A 93 -3.34 -15.90 -3.59
N ASN A 94 -3.32 -15.03 -4.60
CA ASN A 94 -2.10 -14.32 -4.99
C ASN A 94 -1.56 -13.39 -3.90
N SER A 95 -2.29 -13.17 -2.79
CA SER A 95 -1.80 -12.49 -1.59
C SER A 95 -0.61 -13.19 -0.93
N ILE A 96 -0.37 -14.48 -1.23
CA ILE A 96 0.78 -15.25 -0.72
C ILE A 96 2.11 -14.60 -1.08
N ARG A 97 2.17 -13.85 -2.18
CA ARG A 97 3.35 -13.17 -2.71
C ARG A 97 3.77 -11.94 -1.89
N GLY A 98 2.95 -11.44 -0.97
CA GLY A 98 3.20 -10.17 -0.32
C GLY A 98 2.84 -10.10 1.15
N GLY A 99 3.30 -9.03 1.82
CA GLY A 99 2.96 -8.74 3.22
C GLY A 99 3.34 -9.86 4.20
N ALA A 100 2.46 -10.10 5.17
CA ALA A 100 2.65 -11.14 6.18
C ALA A 100 2.66 -12.56 5.59
N ASN A 101 1.88 -12.79 4.53
CA ASN A 101 1.77 -14.11 3.89
C ASN A 101 3.11 -14.56 3.27
N ARG A 102 3.85 -13.64 2.64
CA ARG A 102 5.13 -13.94 2.00
C ARG A 102 6.19 -14.47 2.98
N ARG A 103 6.06 -14.18 4.28
CA ARG A 103 6.99 -14.69 5.30
C ARG A 103 7.11 -16.22 5.27
N VAL A 104 6.04 -16.91 4.94
CA VAL A 104 6.05 -18.37 4.85
C VAL A 104 6.86 -18.83 3.62
N LEU A 105 6.74 -18.15 2.48
CA LEU A 105 7.56 -18.43 1.30
C LEU A 105 9.05 -18.09 1.53
N GLN A 106 9.34 -17.03 2.30
CA GLN A 106 10.72 -16.73 2.73
C GLN A 106 11.29 -17.88 3.56
N ARG A 107 10.53 -18.41 4.54
CA ARG A 107 10.96 -19.57 5.33
C ARG A 107 11.18 -20.83 4.50
N ILE A 108 10.36 -21.05 3.46
CA ILE A 108 10.60 -22.15 2.51
C ILE A 108 11.96 -21.95 1.82
N LYS A 109 12.28 -20.74 1.36
CA LYS A 109 13.58 -20.42 0.74
C LYS A 109 14.77 -20.51 1.70
N GLU A 110 14.57 -20.33 3.00
CA GLU A 110 15.60 -20.46 4.03
C GLU A 110 15.98 -21.94 4.30
N THR A 111 15.06 -22.88 4.08
CA THR A 111 15.22 -24.29 4.46
C THR A 111 15.12 -25.28 3.29
N GLY A 112 14.85 -24.77 2.10
CA GLY A 112 14.68 -25.52 0.86
C GLY A 112 14.58 -24.55 -0.32
N ASP A 113 13.81 -24.93 -1.35
CA ASP A 113 13.61 -24.05 -2.51
C ASP A 113 12.18 -24.16 -3.09
N ILE A 114 11.79 -23.15 -3.87
CA ILE A 114 10.59 -23.16 -4.69
C ILE A 114 11.03 -23.56 -6.10
N PHE A 115 10.59 -24.73 -6.55
CA PHE A 115 10.94 -25.23 -7.89
C PHE A 115 9.85 -24.96 -8.93
N PHE A 116 8.61 -24.69 -8.50
CA PHE A 116 7.49 -24.43 -9.39
C PHE A 116 6.62 -23.30 -8.86
N ALA A 117 6.27 -22.35 -9.73
CA ALA A 117 5.23 -21.39 -9.42
C ALA A 117 4.42 -20.97 -10.65
N GLU A 118 3.10 -20.92 -10.48
CA GLU A 118 2.19 -20.09 -11.26
C GLU A 118 1.86 -18.87 -10.40
N SER A 119 2.45 -17.73 -10.72
CA SER A 119 2.51 -16.60 -9.80
C SER A 119 1.18 -15.88 -9.61
N ASP A 120 0.36 -15.83 -10.67
CA ASP A 120 -0.88 -15.05 -10.66
C ASP A 120 -1.84 -15.53 -11.76
N ARG A 121 -2.67 -16.53 -11.45
CA ARG A 121 -3.64 -17.14 -12.39
C ARG A 121 -5.06 -16.72 -12.08
N PRO A 122 -5.89 -16.42 -13.08
CA PRO A 122 -7.33 -16.27 -12.86
C PRO A 122 -7.95 -17.62 -12.49
N TRP A 123 -8.79 -17.64 -11.47
CA TRP A 123 -9.47 -18.82 -10.96
C TRP A 123 -10.93 -18.50 -10.66
N ILE A 124 -11.83 -19.42 -10.92
CA ILE A 124 -13.25 -19.25 -10.59
C ILE A 124 -13.56 -20.12 -9.37
N LEU A 125 -13.91 -19.47 -8.27
CA LEU A 125 -14.31 -20.12 -7.02
C LEU A 125 -15.76 -19.73 -6.70
N ASN A 126 -16.67 -20.72 -6.68
CA ASN A 126 -18.10 -20.51 -6.38
C ASN A 126 -18.75 -19.38 -7.20
N GLY A 127 -18.33 -19.23 -8.46
CA GLY A 127 -18.85 -18.17 -9.35
C GLY A 127 -18.18 -16.81 -9.18
N ALA A 128 -17.26 -16.64 -8.23
CA ALA A 128 -16.46 -15.44 -8.09
C ALA A 128 -15.10 -15.61 -8.78
N ALA A 129 -14.67 -14.60 -9.54
CA ALA A 129 -13.34 -14.55 -10.11
C ALA A 129 -12.34 -14.15 -9.01
N VAL A 130 -11.39 -15.03 -8.71
CA VAL A 130 -10.27 -14.80 -7.79
C VAL A 130 -8.95 -15.00 -8.53
N ARG A 131 -7.89 -14.42 -8.01
CA ARG A 131 -6.54 -14.69 -8.50
C ARG A 131 -5.80 -15.59 -7.51
N VAL A 132 -5.14 -16.59 -8.05
CA VAL A 132 -4.44 -17.60 -7.25
C VAL A 132 -2.99 -17.73 -7.66
N SER A 133 -2.18 -18.22 -6.74
CA SER A 133 -0.82 -18.70 -6.96
C SER A 133 -0.76 -20.18 -6.66
N MET A 134 -0.06 -20.95 -7.50
CA MET A 134 0.30 -22.35 -7.24
C MET A 134 1.79 -22.39 -6.94
N VAL A 135 2.17 -23.06 -5.86
CA VAL A 135 3.57 -23.07 -5.41
C VAL A 135 4.00 -24.51 -5.12
N GLY A 136 5.02 -24.98 -5.86
CA GLY A 136 5.70 -26.24 -5.60
C GLY A 136 7.04 -25.97 -4.93
N PHE A 137 7.33 -26.69 -3.84
CA PHE A 137 8.55 -26.52 -3.06
C PHE A 137 9.04 -27.84 -2.46
N ASP A 138 10.34 -27.90 -2.21
CA ASP A 138 11.03 -29.06 -1.63
C ASP A 138 12.21 -28.61 -0.74
N ASP A 139 13.12 -29.52 -0.43
CA ASP A 139 14.35 -29.27 0.34
C ASP A 139 15.48 -28.57 -0.47
N GLY A 140 15.21 -28.20 -1.72
CA GLY A 140 16.18 -27.63 -2.66
C GLY A 140 16.83 -28.65 -3.57
N SER A 141 16.36 -29.89 -3.57
CA SER A 141 16.91 -30.99 -4.41
C SER A 141 16.47 -30.92 -5.87
N GLU A 142 15.35 -30.26 -6.20
CA GLU A 142 14.91 -30.08 -7.58
C GLU A 142 15.74 -29.00 -8.29
N GLY A 143 16.47 -29.41 -9.33
CA GLY A 143 17.34 -28.52 -10.09
C GLY A 143 16.63 -27.70 -11.17
N GLU A 144 15.55 -28.25 -11.75
CA GLU A 144 14.77 -27.56 -12.79
C GLU A 144 13.68 -26.71 -12.16
N LYS A 145 13.68 -25.42 -12.47
CA LYS A 145 12.70 -24.49 -11.95
C LYS A 145 11.79 -23.96 -13.03
N MET A 146 10.50 -23.86 -12.72
CA MET A 146 9.47 -23.38 -13.63
C MET A 146 8.68 -22.22 -13.00
N LEU A 147 8.56 -21.14 -13.74
CA LEU A 147 7.78 -19.98 -13.36
C LEU A 147 6.85 -19.55 -14.49
N ASP A 148 5.54 -19.50 -14.22
CA ASP A 148 4.50 -19.07 -15.17
C ASP A 148 4.58 -19.82 -16.52
N GLY A 149 4.91 -21.12 -16.46
CA GLY A 149 5.01 -22.01 -17.60
C GLY A 149 6.32 -21.92 -18.39
N ALA A 150 7.31 -21.17 -17.91
CA ALA A 150 8.64 -21.07 -18.52
C ALA A 150 9.74 -21.52 -17.55
N PRO A 151 10.87 -22.10 -18.06
CA PRO A 151 12.06 -22.34 -17.25
C PRO A 151 12.57 -21.05 -16.60
N ALA A 152 13.06 -21.15 -15.37
CA ALA A 152 13.61 -20.03 -14.61
C ALA A 152 14.88 -20.46 -13.87
N ASP A 153 15.83 -19.55 -13.71
CA ASP A 153 17.05 -19.81 -12.92
C ASP A 153 16.76 -19.87 -11.42
N ALA A 154 15.78 -19.09 -10.98
CA ALA A 154 15.31 -19.05 -9.61
C ALA A 154 13.81 -18.70 -9.53
N VAL A 155 13.14 -19.15 -8.47
CA VAL A 155 11.83 -18.66 -8.08
C VAL A 155 11.95 -18.04 -6.70
N ASN A 156 11.70 -16.73 -6.62
CA ASN A 156 11.83 -15.95 -5.39
C ASN A 156 10.60 -16.09 -4.49
N SER A 157 10.70 -15.66 -3.25
CA SER A 157 9.61 -15.69 -2.29
C SER A 157 8.40 -14.81 -2.66
N ASP A 158 8.55 -13.89 -3.62
CA ASP A 158 7.47 -13.12 -4.21
C ASP A 158 6.91 -13.76 -5.50
N LEU A 159 7.33 -14.99 -5.80
CA LEU A 159 7.02 -15.77 -6.99
C LEU A 159 7.39 -15.05 -8.29
N THR A 160 8.61 -14.54 -8.34
CA THR A 160 9.21 -13.96 -9.53
C THR A 160 10.51 -14.68 -9.85
N GLY A 161 10.90 -14.68 -11.12
CA GLY A 161 12.21 -15.20 -11.58
C GLY A 161 13.28 -14.12 -11.66
N ALA A 162 12.89 -12.87 -11.47
CA ALA A 162 13.77 -11.72 -11.50
C ALA A 162 14.46 -11.50 -10.15
N LEU A 163 15.21 -10.42 -10.05
CA LEU A 163 15.92 -10.00 -8.85
C LEU A 163 15.02 -10.05 -7.60
N ASP A 164 15.50 -10.64 -6.52
CA ASP A 164 14.80 -10.68 -5.24
C ASP A 164 14.93 -9.33 -4.51
N LEU A 165 13.91 -8.50 -4.63
CA LEU A 165 13.82 -7.21 -3.93
C LEU A 165 13.42 -7.33 -2.45
N THR A 166 13.21 -8.54 -1.93
CA THR A 166 12.76 -8.74 -0.55
C THR A 166 13.81 -8.36 0.49
N SER A 167 15.07 -8.29 0.06
CA SER A 167 16.21 -7.84 0.87
C SER A 167 16.28 -6.32 1.03
N ALA A 168 15.51 -5.54 0.25
CA ALA A 168 15.52 -4.09 0.33
C ALA A 168 15.10 -3.61 1.72
N SER A 169 15.95 -2.81 2.33
CA SER A 169 15.78 -2.23 3.66
C SER A 169 15.18 -0.83 3.60
N ARG A 170 14.53 -0.40 4.68
CA ARG A 170 14.10 1.00 4.79
C ARG A 170 15.32 1.88 4.99
N LEU A 171 15.39 2.95 4.21
CA LEU A 171 16.44 3.95 4.28
C LEU A 171 16.07 5.03 5.30
N ALA A 172 16.98 5.33 6.21
CA ALA A 172 16.74 6.30 7.28
C ALA A 172 16.45 7.72 6.72
N GLU A 173 17.10 8.06 5.61
CA GLU A 173 16.91 9.35 4.92
C GLU A 173 15.51 9.56 4.33
N ASN A 174 14.76 8.48 4.10
CA ASN A 174 13.39 8.55 3.59
C ASN A 174 12.33 8.61 4.72
N SER A 175 12.76 8.51 5.96
CA SER A 175 11.84 8.50 7.11
C SER A 175 11.18 9.86 7.30
N ASN A 176 9.92 9.84 7.77
CA ASN A 176 9.14 11.05 8.10
C ASN A 176 8.90 12.00 6.91
N LEU A 177 8.90 11.50 5.69
CA LEU A 177 8.56 12.26 4.48
C LEU A 177 7.19 11.85 3.92
N ALA A 178 6.79 10.59 4.05
CA ALA A 178 5.54 10.08 3.51
C ALA A 178 4.60 9.64 4.64
N PHE A 179 3.38 10.15 4.63
CA PHE A 179 2.40 9.95 5.70
C PHE A 179 1.07 9.47 5.14
N MET A 180 0.44 8.54 5.85
CA MET A 180 -0.96 8.20 5.60
C MET A 180 -1.85 9.35 6.05
N GLY A 181 -2.89 9.65 5.27
CA GLY A 181 -3.88 10.65 5.64
C GLY A 181 -4.75 10.26 6.84
N ASP A 182 -5.57 11.20 7.30
CA ASP A 182 -6.42 11.09 8.48
C ASP A 182 -7.46 9.97 8.34
N THR A 183 -7.66 9.23 9.42
CA THR A 183 -8.80 8.32 9.56
C THR A 183 -9.88 9.05 10.35
N LYS A 184 -10.91 9.52 9.66
CA LYS A 184 -11.99 10.30 10.27
C LYS A 184 -12.86 9.49 11.23
N GLY A 185 -13.09 8.19 10.96
CA GLY A 185 -13.87 7.28 11.81
C GLY A 185 -15.35 7.60 11.95
N GLY A 186 -15.90 8.52 11.15
CA GLY A 186 -17.30 8.93 11.14
C GLY A 186 -17.61 9.85 9.96
N PRO A 187 -18.86 10.26 9.73
CA PRO A 187 -19.27 11.13 8.63
C PRO A 187 -18.96 12.62 8.92
N PHE A 188 -17.70 12.95 9.08
CA PHE A 188 -17.20 14.33 9.23
C PHE A 188 -17.13 15.07 7.89
N ASP A 189 -17.12 14.35 6.78
CA ASP A 189 -17.02 14.91 5.44
C ASP A 189 -18.32 15.57 5.01
N LEU A 190 -18.19 16.72 4.37
CA LEU A 190 -19.26 17.61 3.94
C LEU A 190 -19.30 17.65 2.42
N SER A 191 -20.49 17.48 1.84
CA SER A 191 -20.70 17.82 0.44
C SER A 191 -20.47 19.32 0.20
N PRO A 192 -20.20 19.77 -1.03
CA PRO A 192 -19.97 21.19 -1.33
C PRO A 192 -21.11 22.11 -0.86
N ASP A 193 -22.37 21.65 -0.93
CA ASP A 193 -23.52 22.45 -0.54
C ASP A 193 -23.62 22.59 0.98
N ILE A 194 -23.39 21.50 1.72
CA ILE A 194 -23.38 21.54 3.18
C ILE A 194 -22.20 22.39 3.68
N ALA A 195 -21.01 22.19 3.08
CA ALA A 195 -19.83 22.97 3.43
C ALA A 195 -20.06 24.47 3.24
N ARG A 196 -20.65 24.87 2.10
CA ARG A 196 -20.98 26.27 1.82
C ARG A 196 -21.94 26.84 2.88
N LYS A 197 -22.97 26.07 3.26
CA LYS A 197 -23.93 26.50 4.31
C LYS A 197 -23.23 26.69 5.66
N LEU A 198 -22.39 25.73 6.07
CA LEU A 198 -21.70 25.82 7.36
C LEU A 198 -20.63 26.91 7.38
N LEU A 199 -19.90 27.11 6.27
CA LEU A 199 -18.89 28.16 6.14
C LEU A 199 -19.51 29.56 6.16
N SER A 200 -20.74 29.73 5.67
CA SER A 200 -21.46 31.01 5.71
C SER A 200 -22.15 31.31 7.02
N ALA A 201 -22.26 30.32 7.91
CA ALA A 201 -22.86 30.54 9.24
C ALA A 201 -21.91 31.39 10.10
N THR A 202 -22.46 32.39 10.75
CA THR A 202 -21.74 33.37 11.58
C THR A 202 -22.36 33.40 13.00
N GLY A 203 -21.65 34.02 13.94
CA GLY A 203 -22.16 34.23 15.29
C GLY A 203 -21.68 33.18 16.30
N ASN A 204 -20.59 32.48 16.02
CA ASN A 204 -20.01 31.56 17.00
C ASN A 204 -19.70 32.31 18.32
N PRO A 205 -20.00 31.71 19.49
CA PRO A 205 -19.75 32.33 20.81
C PRO A 205 -18.27 32.69 21.05
N ASN A 206 -17.31 31.95 20.42
CA ASN A 206 -15.90 32.28 20.50
C ASN A 206 -15.47 33.41 19.56
N GLY A 207 -16.37 33.98 18.76
CA GLY A 207 -16.08 35.03 17.78
C GLY A 207 -15.25 34.60 16.58
N ARG A 208 -14.96 33.29 16.44
CA ARG A 208 -14.11 32.75 15.38
C ARG A 208 -14.90 32.23 14.17
N PRO A 209 -14.37 32.27 12.97
CA PRO A 209 -15.05 31.79 11.78
C PRO A 209 -15.00 30.27 11.69
N ASN A 210 -16.01 29.68 11.05
CA ASN A 210 -16.06 28.23 10.82
C ASN A 210 -14.95 27.71 9.89
N THR A 211 -14.25 28.60 9.16
CA THR A 211 -13.05 28.25 8.38
C THR A 211 -11.91 27.70 9.24
N ASP A 212 -11.92 27.95 10.54
CA ASP A 212 -10.93 27.40 11.47
C ASP A 212 -11.08 25.87 11.65
N VAL A 213 -12.31 25.37 11.51
CA VAL A 213 -12.65 23.97 11.74
C VAL A 213 -13.29 23.26 10.54
N ILE A 214 -13.46 23.94 9.40
CA ILE A 214 -13.91 23.34 8.14
C ILE A 214 -12.80 23.51 7.11
N ARG A 215 -12.26 22.38 6.66
CA ARG A 215 -11.10 22.35 5.76
C ARG A 215 -11.44 21.63 4.46
N PRO A 216 -10.80 21.98 3.34
CA PRO A 216 -10.86 21.16 2.12
C PRO A 216 -10.39 19.73 2.41
N TRP A 217 -11.04 18.75 1.76
CA TRP A 217 -10.80 17.33 1.96
C TRP A 217 -10.49 16.61 0.66
N VAL A 218 -9.38 15.88 0.62
CA VAL A 218 -8.92 15.13 -0.54
C VAL A 218 -8.78 13.66 -0.21
N ASN A 219 -9.37 12.79 -1.04
CA ASN A 219 -9.14 11.35 -1.00
C ASN A 219 -8.58 10.82 -2.35
N GLY A 220 -8.32 9.52 -2.44
CA GLY A 220 -7.76 8.91 -3.63
C GLY A 220 -8.59 9.13 -4.91
N LEU A 221 -9.91 9.28 -4.81
CA LEU A 221 -10.76 9.57 -5.97
C LEU A 221 -10.60 11.02 -6.46
N ASP A 222 -10.38 11.96 -5.55
CA ASP A 222 -10.17 13.36 -5.91
C ASP A 222 -8.82 13.57 -6.63
N ILE A 223 -7.85 12.68 -6.39
CA ILE A 223 -6.56 12.68 -7.10
C ILE A 223 -6.70 12.06 -8.48
N THR A 224 -7.39 10.91 -8.60
CA THR A 224 -7.43 10.13 -9.85
C THR A 224 -8.54 10.56 -10.81
N ARG A 225 -9.59 11.19 -10.29
CA ARG A 225 -10.75 11.69 -11.03
C ARG A 225 -10.83 13.22 -10.94
N ARG A 226 -12.01 13.77 -11.14
CA ARG A 226 -12.27 15.20 -10.88
C ARG A 226 -12.44 15.43 -9.39
N PRO A 227 -11.83 16.49 -8.83
CA PRO A 227 -12.06 16.89 -7.45
C PRO A 227 -13.54 17.13 -7.19
N ARG A 228 -14.07 16.54 -6.13
CA ARG A 228 -15.49 16.63 -5.79
C ARG A 228 -15.84 17.85 -4.93
N GLY A 229 -14.83 18.63 -4.52
CA GLY A 229 -15.01 19.82 -3.68
C GLY A 229 -15.49 19.53 -2.27
N PHE A 230 -15.24 18.33 -1.74
CA PHE A 230 -15.61 17.96 -0.39
C PHE A 230 -14.78 18.74 0.64
N HIS A 231 -15.39 18.99 1.78
CA HIS A 231 -14.75 19.53 2.97
C HIS A 231 -14.88 18.55 4.12
N ILE A 232 -14.20 18.82 5.21
CA ILE A 232 -14.28 18.02 6.44
C ILE A 232 -14.33 18.93 7.65
N ILE A 233 -15.13 18.56 8.66
CA ILE A 233 -15.06 19.20 9.97
C ILE A 233 -13.88 18.59 10.71
N ASP A 234 -12.99 19.45 11.21
CA ASP A 234 -11.75 19.09 11.89
C ASP A 234 -11.54 20.01 13.09
N PHE A 235 -11.85 19.52 14.28
CA PHE A 235 -11.56 20.21 15.54
C PHE A 235 -10.11 20.03 16.00
N GLY A 236 -9.20 19.59 15.11
CA GLY A 236 -7.79 19.38 15.43
C GLY A 236 -7.54 18.06 16.15
N THR A 237 -6.47 18.04 16.95
CA THR A 237 -6.00 16.82 17.63
C THR A 237 -6.28 16.80 19.13
N GLU A 238 -6.54 17.97 19.73
CA GLU A 238 -6.58 18.14 21.19
C GLU A 238 -7.66 19.14 21.64
N MET A 239 -8.51 19.64 20.72
CA MET A 239 -9.55 20.61 21.09
C MET A 239 -10.52 19.97 22.08
N SER A 240 -10.79 20.66 23.19
CA SER A 240 -11.76 20.19 24.18
C SER A 240 -13.19 20.14 23.61
N LEU A 241 -14.07 19.37 24.24
CA LEU A 241 -15.48 19.32 23.84
C LEU A 241 -16.14 20.70 23.98
N GLU A 242 -15.79 21.40 25.04
CA GLU A 242 -16.28 22.74 25.35
C GLU A 242 -15.87 23.76 24.28
N ASP A 243 -14.60 23.74 23.87
CA ASP A 243 -14.12 24.62 22.82
C ASP A 243 -14.69 24.28 21.44
N ALA A 244 -14.82 22.99 21.13
CA ALA A 244 -15.45 22.54 19.89
C ALA A 244 -16.92 22.98 19.80
N ALA A 245 -17.65 22.94 20.93
CA ALA A 245 -19.04 23.37 21.00
C ALA A 245 -19.24 24.88 20.75
N LEU A 246 -18.17 25.68 20.88
CA LEU A 246 -18.20 27.10 20.54
C LEU A 246 -18.22 27.39 19.03
N TYR A 247 -18.02 26.37 18.18
CA TYR A 247 -18.28 26.40 16.73
C TYR A 247 -19.65 25.79 16.47
N GLU A 248 -20.74 26.52 16.83
CA GLU A 248 -22.10 25.97 16.97
C GLU A 248 -22.55 25.12 15.78
N ALA A 249 -22.55 25.66 14.57
CA ALA A 249 -23.08 24.95 13.40
C ALA A 249 -22.24 23.71 12.99
N PRO A 250 -20.90 23.74 12.93
CA PRO A 250 -20.09 22.54 12.75
C PRO A 250 -20.23 21.50 13.86
N PHE A 251 -20.32 21.95 15.12
CA PHE A 251 -20.46 21.06 16.26
C PHE A 251 -21.86 20.37 16.28
N GLU A 252 -22.93 21.10 16.01
CA GLU A 252 -24.27 20.51 15.88
C GLU A 252 -24.31 19.43 14.80
N TYR A 253 -23.69 19.69 13.64
CA TYR A 253 -23.57 18.68 12.57
C TYR A 253 -22.86 17.41 13.06
N VAL A 254 -21.73 17.54 13.74
CA VAL A 254 -20.96 16.40 14.26
C VAL A 254 -21.74 15.68 15.37
N ASN A 255 -22.40 16.40 16.25
CA ASN A 255 -23.25 15.84 17.31
C ASN A 255 -24.42 15.02 16.73
N GLU A 256 -25.07 15.50 15.66
CA GLU A 256 -26.18 14.80 15.01
C GLU A 256 -25.75 13.61 14.18
N HIS A 257 -24.66 13.72 13.40
CA HIS A 257 -24.32 12.75 12.36
C HIS A 257 -23.18 11.80 12.76
N VAL A 258 -22.22 12.24 13.58
CA VAL A 258 -21.04 11.46 13.96
C VAL A 258 -21.24 10.75 15.30
N ARG A 259 -21.67 11.48 16.32
CA ARG A 259 -21.81 10.97 17.69
C ARG A 259 -22.57 9.65 17.78
N PRO A 260 -23.76 9.44 17.15
CA PRO A 260 -24.50 8.18 17.28
C PRO A 260 -23.76 6.97 16.74
N LYS A 261 -22.82 7.17 15.78
CA LYS A 261 -21.96 6.08 15.25
C LYS A 261 -20.79 5.80 16.18
N ARG A 262 -20.19 6.86 16.73
CA ARG A 262 -19.03 6.78 17.63
C ARG A 262 -19.36 6.18 18.99
N GLU A 263 -20.52 6.46 19.53
CA GLU A 263 -20.97 5.92 20.82
C GLU A 263 -21.12 4.40 20.82
N LYS A 264 -21.27 3.77 19.65
CA LYS A 264 -21.29 2.30 19.48
C LYS A 264 -19.91 1.69 19.48
N SER A 265 -18.85 2.48 19.30
CA SER A 265 -17.45 2.04 19.26
C SER A 265 -16.77 2.23 20.61
N ARG A 266 -16.16 1.16 21.15
CA ARG A 266 -15.43 1.24 22.44
C ARG A 266 -14.21 2.16 22.38
N SER A 267 -13.52 2.22 21.23
CA SER A 267 -12.24 2.93 21.08
C SER A 267 -12.37 4.44 20.85
N THR A 268 -13.54 4.94 20.43
CA THR A 268 -13.71 6.33 20.00
C THR A 268 -14.83 7.07 20.72
N ARG A 269 -15.38 6.45 21.77
CA ARG A 269 -16.56 6.97 22.49
C ARG A 269 -16.27 8.24 23.30
N SER A 270 -15.07 8.35 23.88
CA SER A 270 -14.70 9.48 24.76
C SER A 270 -14.43 10.77 24.00
N GLU A 271 -13.90 10.67 22.78
CA GLU A 271 -13.48 11.81 21.95
C GLU A 271 -14.21 11.77 20.58
N TRP A 272 -15.51 11.58 20.64
CA TRP A 272 -16.36 11.39 19.46
C TRP A 272 -16.37 12.58 18.49
N TRP A 273 -16.00 13.79 18.93
CA TRP A 273 -15.92 15.00 18.10
C TRP A 273 -14.59 15.16 17.36
N LEU A 274 -13.53 14.40 17.72
CA LEU A 274 -12.25 14.39 17.03
C LEU A 274 -12.18 13.26 16.00
N HIS A 275 -11.28 13.36 15.02
CA HIS A 275 -11.01 12.26 14.11
C HIS A 275 -10.44 11.04 14.86
N GLU A 276 -10.68 9.85 14.38
CA GLU A 276 -10.21 8.60 15.03
C GLU A 276 -8.69 8.51 15.07
N ARG A 277 -8.04 8.93 13.98
CA ARG A 277 -6.58 9.01 13.86
C ARG A 277 -6.20 10.28 13.10
N PRO A 278 -5.98 11.39 13.81
CA PRO A 278 -5.76 12.70 13.18
C PRO A 278 -4.32 12.94 12.71
N ARG A 279 -3.50 11.93 12.57
CA ARG A 279 -2.16 11.93 11.97
C ARG A 279 -1.32 13.17 12.37
N VAL A 280 -1.02 13.29 13.65
CA VAL A 280 -0.29 14.45 14.24
C VAL A 280 1.03 14.72 13.52
N ASP A 281 1.79 13.66 13.21
CA ASP A 281 3.11 13.80 12.55
C ASP A 281 2.96 14.34 11.12
N MET A 282 1.96 13.87 10.34
CA MET A 282 1.65 14.43 9.03
C MET A 282 1.32 15.92 9.12
N ARG A 283 0.44 16.29 10.05
CA ARG A 283 0.01 17.68 10.23
C ARG A 283 1.19 18.59 10.61
N ARG A 284 2.08 18.08 11.46
CA ARG A 284 3.31 18.81 11.85
C ARG A 284 4.26 18.98 10.67
N ALA A 285 4.47 17.91 9.89
CA ALA A 285 5.37 17.94 8.74
C ALA A 285 4.88 18.87 7.61
N LEU A 286 3.56 18.96 7.40
CA LEU A 286 2.97 19.82 6.37
C LEU A 286 2.77 21.27 6.82
N ASN A 287 2.97 21.58 8.10
CA ASN A 287 2.75 22.93 8.62
C ASN A 287 3.80 23.92 8.08
N GLY A 288 3.34 25.03 7.52
CA GLY A 288 4.19 26.08 6.94
C GLY A 288 4.62 25.82 5.50
N MET A 289 4.26 24.68 4.91
CA MET A 289 4.51 24.41 3.48
C MET A 289 3.51 25.19 2.60
N GLU A 290 3.95 25.64 1.42
CA GLU A 290 3.06 26.23 0.42
C GLU A 290 2.27 25.17 -0.35
N ARG A 291 2.90 24.03 -0.63
CA ARG A 291 2.32 22.88 -1.31
C ARG A 291 2.96 21.59 -0.81
N PHE A 292 2.32 20.47 -1.08
CA PHE A 292 2.82 19.14 -0.78
C PHE A 292 2.31 18.14 -1.80
N ILE A 293 2.93 16.96 -1.88
CA ILE A 293 2.58 15.96 -2.88
C ILE A 293 1.58 14.97 -2.27
N VAL A 294 0.58 14.54 -3.06
CA VAL A 294 -0.38 13.51 -2.67
C VAL A 294 -0.42 12.38 -3.69
N THR A 295 -0.64 11.14 -3.21
CA THR A 295 -0.85 9.97 -4.05
C THR A 295 -1.97 9.09 -3.49
N PRO A 296 -2.81 8.45 -4.32
CA PRO A 296 -3.81 7.50 -3.85
C PRO A 296 -3.15 6.21 -3.35
N SER A 297 -3.69 5.63 -2.27
CA SER A 297 -3.21 4.33 -1.76
C SER A 297 -3.45 3.19 -2.75
N VAL A 298 -4.54 3.24 -3.52
CA VAL A 298 -4.89 2.25 -4.55
C VAL A 298 -5.30 2.96 -5.81
N ALA A 299 -4.60 2.71 -6.91
CA ALA A 299 -4.94 3.28 -8.22
C ALA A 299 -4.39 2.39 -9.34
N LYS A 300 -4.99 2.48 -10.54
CA LYS A 300 -4.51 1.78 -11.74
C LYS A 300 -3.10 2.20 -12.15
N TYR A 301 -2.77 3.48 -11.98
CA TYR A 301 -1.49 4.09 -12.34
C TYR A 301 -0.83 4.71 -11.10
N ARG A 302 0.49 4.79 -11.08
CA ARG A 302 1.25 5.58 -10.10
C ARG A 302 1.08 7.06 -10.44
N LEU A 303 0.24 7.75 -9.66
CA LEU A 303 -0.12 9.14 -9.91
C LEU A 303 0.20 9.96 -8.66
N PHE A 304 0.94 11.04 -8.87
CA PHE A 304 1.20 12.04 -7.85
C PHE A 304 0.60 13.38 -8.31
N ALA A 305 0.12 14.16 -7.38
CA ALA A 305 -0.45 15.47 -7.63
C ALA A 305 -0.05 16.45 -6.53
N TRP A 306 -0.04 17.72 -6.85
CA TRP A 306 0.13 18.78 -5.86
C TRP A 306 -1.16 19.03 -5.09
N SER A 307 -1.02 19.25 -3.80
CA SER A 307 -2.05 19.78 -2.90
C SER A 307 -1.45 20.90 -2.07
N SER A 308 -2.28 21.63 -1.33
CA SER A 308 -1.80 22.74 -0.49
C SER A 308 -2.57 22.82 0.83
N PRO A 309 -1.93 23.27 1.91
CA PRO A 309 -2.65 23.60 3.13
C PRO A 309 -3.75 24.66 2.88
N PRO A 310 -4.86 24.63 3.59
CA PRO A 310 -5.19 23.79 4.73
C PRO A 310 -5.88 22.46 4.39
N THR A 311 -5.70 21.93 3.17
CA THR A 311 -6.33 20.68 2.75
C THR A 311 -5.88 19.51 3.62
N LEU A 312 -6.85 18.74 4.12
CA LEU A 312 -6.59 17.48 4.81
C LEU A 312 -6.71 16.29 3.84
N VAL A 313 -5.89 15.28 4.06
CA VAL A 313 -5.79 14.09 3.23
C VAL A 313 -6.45 12.90 3.93
N ASP A 314 -7.29 12.16 3.20
CA ASP A 314 -7.95 10.93 3.67
C ASP A 314 -6.97 9.76 3.77
N HIS A 315 -7.24 8.81 4.67
CA HIS A 315 -6.45 7.58 4.84
C HIS A 315 -6.34 6.70 3.57
N ALA A 316 -7.18 6.93 2.57
CA ALA A 316 -7.08 6.30 1.25
C ALA A 316 -6.04 6.99 0.33
N ALA A 317 -5.31 7.97 0.83
CA ALA A 317 -4.22 8.65 0.15
C ALA A 317 -3.04 8.87 1.11
N PHE A 318 -1.89 9.18 0.52
CA PHE A 318 -0.67 9.54 1.25
C PHE A 318 -0.25 10.96 0.89
N ALA A 319 0.31 11.66 1.86
CA ALA A 319 0.93 12.97 1.68
C ALA A 319 2.45 12.85 1.84
N PHE A 320 3.21 13.56 0.99
CA PHE A 320 4.65 13.70 1.11
C PHE A 320 4.96 15.14 1.51
N ALA A 321 5.72 15.29 2.59
CA ALA A 321 6.15 16.59 3.10
C ALA A 321 7.36 17.13 2.30
N ARG A 322 7.14 17.36 1.01
CA ARG A 322 8.08 17.97 0.06
C ARG A 322 7.31 18.89 -0.90
N ASP A 323 7.90 20.02 -1.22
CA ASP A 323 7.31 21.08 -2.05
C ASP A 323 8.14 21.40 -3.30
N ASP A 324 9.22 20.64 -3.54
CA ASP A 324 10.15 20.83 -4.65
C ASP A 324 9.82 19.95 -5.87
N ASP A 325 10.09 20.50 -7.06
CA ASP A 325 9.79 19.84 -8.33
C ASP A 325 10.75 18.67 -8.64
N TYR A 326 11.97 18.67 -8.08
CA TYR A 326 12.90 17.56 -8.20
C TYR A 326 12.29 16.29 -7.58
N PHE A 327 11.89 16.36 -6.33
CA PHE A 327 11.31 15.22 -5.62
C PHE A 327 10.02 14.73 -6.30
N PHE A 328 9.16 15.66 -6.73
CA PHE A 328 7.97 15.34 -7.51
C PHE A 328 8.31 14.61 -8.81
N GLY A 329 9.37 15.04 -9.50
CA GLY A 329 9.86 14.42 -10.71
C GLY A 329 10.37 13.00 -10.49
N VAL A 330 11.20 12.80 -9.48
CA VAL A 330 11.73 11.45 -9.16
C VAL A 330 10.59 10.49 -8.84
N LEU A 331 9.57 10.91 -8.09
CA LEU A 331 8.39 10.08 -7.80
C LEU A 331 7.59 9.70 -9.06
N HIS A 332 7.59 10.54 -10.11
CA HIS A 332 6.92 10.26 -11.39
C HIS A 332 7.78 9.50 -12.40
N SER A 333 9.06 9.29 -12.09
CA SER A 333 9.97 8.60 -12.99
C SER A 333 9.66 7.11 -13.11
N ARG A 334 10.10 6.53 -14.23
CA ARG A 334 10.04 5.09 -14.44
C ARG A 334 10.80 4.31 -13.36
N ALA A 335 11.93 4.83 -12.85
CA ALA A 335 12.69 4.20 -11.77
C ALA A 335 11.81 3.97 -10.53
N HIS A 336 11.10 5.00 -10.06
CA HIS A 336 10.21 4.88 -8.91
C HIS A 336 8.93 4.09 -9.25
N GLU A 337 8.38 4.23 -10.45
CA GLU A 337 7.20 3.48 -10.88
C GLU A 337 7.44 1.98 -10.78
N ILE A 338 8.49 1.44 -11.46
CA ILE A 338 8.79 0.00 -11.47
C ILE A 338 9.16 -0.52 -10.08
N TRP A 339 9.96 0.25 -9.30
CA TRP A 339 10.26 -0.10 -7.92
C TRP A 339 8.99 -0.20 -7.07
N SER A 340 8.14 0.83 -7.11
CA SER A 340 6.92 0.88 -6.31
C SER A 340 5.89 -0.19 -6.69
N LEU A 341 5.85 -0.60 -7.95
CA LEU A 341 5.01 -1.70 -8.42
C LEU A 341 5.51 -3.06 -7.92
N ARG A 342 6.82 -3.26 -7.87
CA ARG A 342 7.45 -4.49 -7.35
C ARG A 342 7.39 -4.59 -5.83
N MET A 343 7.63 -3.48 -5.12
CA MET A 343 7.63 -3.41 -3.65
C MET A 343 6.24 -3.25 -3.05
N GLY A 344 5.25 -2.89 -3.87
CA GLY A 344 3.85 -2.75 -3.49
C GLY A 344 3.12 -4.08 -3.40
N THR A 345 1.89 -3.99 -2.96
CA THR A 345 0.90 -5.08 -3.02
C THR A 345 -0.19 -4.72 -4.02
N SER A 346 -1.15 -5.60 -4.25
CA SER A 346 -2.34 -5.30 -5.03
C SER A 346 -3.60 -5.41 -4.18
N LEU A 347 -4.62 -4.65 -4.54
CA LEU A 347 -5.98 -4.83 -4.06
C LEU A 347 -6.84 -5.11 -5.31
N GLU A 348 -7.34 -6.32 -5.43
CA GLU A 348 -7.90 -6.85 -6.67
C GLU A 348 -6.83 -6.80 -7.80
N ASP A 349 -7.12 -6.14 -8.91
CA ASP A 349 -6.21 -5.91 -10.05
C ASP A 349 -5.49 -4.54 -10.00
N ARG A 350 -5.65 -3.79 -8.89
CA ARG A 350 -5.10 -2.43 -8.77
C ARG A 350 -3.89 -2.41 -7.83
N PRO A 351 -2.75 -1.87 -8.29
CA PRO A 351 -1.57 -1.69 -7.46
C PRO A 351 -1.86 -0.83 -6.22
N ARG A 352 -1.41 -1.32 -5.06
CA ARG A 352 -1.47 -0.58 -3.80
C ARG A 352 -0.11 -0.02 -3.48
N TYR A 353 -0.07 1.28 -3.23
CA TYR A 353 1.11 1.98 -2.72
C TYR A 353 1.14 1.90 -1.19
N THR A 354 2.28 1.52 -0.64
CA THR A 354 2.51 1.53 0.81
C THR A 354 3.83 2.25 1.06
N PRO A 355 3.85 3.42 1.71
CA PRO A 355 5.08 4.20 1.89
C PRO A 355 6.25 3.41 2.45
N THR A 356 6.01 2.57 3.45
CA THR A 356 7.05 1.77 4.12
C THR A 356 7.75 0.75 3.23
N THR A 357 7.15 0.35 2.12
CA THR A 357 7.73 -0.60 1.16
C THR A 357 8.03 0.02 -0.19
N CYS A 358 7.18 0.94 -0.66
CA CYS A 358 7.32 1.54 -1.99
C CYS A 358 8.25 2.76 -1.99
N PHE A 359 8.26 3.54 -0.89
CA PHE A 359 9.01 4.79 -0.80
C PHE A 359 10.19 4.72 0.19
N GLU A 360 9.96 4.25 1.42
CA GLU A 360 11.03 4.22 2.42
C GLU A 360 12.19 3.31 2.04
N THR A 361 11.97 2.35 1.15
CA THR A 361 13.00 1.48 0.59
C THR A 361 13.60 1.99 -0.73
N PHE A 362 13.04 3.04 -1.33
CA PHE A 362 13.46 3.54 -2.63
C PHE A 362 14.69 4.45 -2.49
N PRO A 363 15.84 4.11 -3.08
CA PRO A 363 17.02 4.97 -3.04
C PRO A 363 16.88 6.07 -4.12
N LEU A 364 16.57 7.30 -3.71
CA LEU A 364 16.58 8.45 -4.63
C LEU A 364 18.00 8.68 -5.18
N PRO A 365 18.19 9.41 -6.30
CA PRO A 365 19.54 9.72 -6.82
C PRO A 365 20.45 10.33 -5.74
N TRP A 366 19.90 11.24 -4.94
CA TRP A 366 20.52 11.76 -3.71
C TRP A 366 19.55 11.60 -2.54
N PRO A 367 20.06 11.39 -1.32
CA PRO A 367 19.22 11.40 -0.13
C PRO A 367 18.39 12.70 -0.05
N PRO A 368 17.11 12.62 0.37
CA PRO A 368 16.29 13.83 0.51
C PRO A 368 16.93 14.89 1.41
N GLY A 369 17.08 16.11 0.89
CA GLY A 369 17.80 17.19 1.55
C GLY A 369 19.32 17.17 1.37
N GLY A 370 19.85 16.17 0.65
CA GLY A 370 21.25 16.06 0.26
C GLY A 370 21.48 16.30 -1.23
N GLU A 371 20.49 16.84 -1.92
CA GLU A 371 20.59 17.21 -3.33
C GLU A 371 21.69 18.27 -3.51
N PRO A 372 22.65 18.10 -4.46
CA PRO A 372 23.72 19.07 -4.65
C PRO A 372 23.18 20.43 -5.10
N GLU A 373 23.53 21.49 -4.37
CA GLU A 373 23.11 22.85 -4.71
C GLU A 373 23.68 23.29 -6.07
N GLY A 374 22.82 23.76 -6.96
CA GLY A 374 23.22 24.21 -8.31
C GLY A 374 23.60 23.08 -9.28
N ASP A 375 23.35 21.81 -8.95
CA ASP A 375 23.61 20.71 -9.88
C ASP A 375 22.61 20.74 -11.05
N VAL A 376 23.13 20.76 -12.26
CA VAL A 376 22.34 20.82 -13.50
C VAL A 376 21.36 19.67 -13.66
N ARG A 377 21.63 18.50 -13.07
CA ARG A 377 20.76 17.32 -13.12
C ARG A 377 19.53 17.50 -12.22
N VAL A 378 19.71 18.12 -11.05
CA VAL A 378 18.60 18.48 -10.15
C VAL A 378 17.65 19.46 -10.85
N GLU A 379 18.22 20.49 -11.53
CA GLU A 379 17.43 21.46 -12.28
C GLU A 379 16.74 20.82 -13.50
N ALA A 380 17.42 19.92 -14.22
CA ALA A 380 16.83 19.22 -15.38
C ALA A 380 15.63 18.36 -14.97
N ILE A 381 15.70 17.65 -13.84
CA ILE A 381 14.56 16.88 -13.30
C ILE A 381 13.43 17.82 -12.91
N SER A 382 13.75 18.92 -12.21
CA SER A 382 12.78 19.93 -11.78
C SER A 382 12.03 20.55 -12.95
N GLU A 383 12.74 20.91 -14.01
CA GLU A 383 12.16 21.50 -15.22
C GLU A 383 11.26 20.48 -15.96
N ALA A 384 11.72 19.24 -16.13
CA ALA A 384 10.93 18.18 -16.76
C ALA A 384 9.65 17.87 -15.94
N ALA A 385 9.74 17.87 -14.62
CA ALA A 385 8.63 17.67 -13.71
C ALA A 385 7.60 18.83 -13.78
N ARG A 386 8.05 20.08 -13.75
CA ARG A 386 7.21 21.26 -13.96
C ARG A 386 6.48 21.19 -15.31
N ARG A 387 7.22 20.83 -16.36
CA ARG A 387 6.65 20.69 -17.71
C ARG A 387 5.58 19.60 -17.78
N LEU A 388 5.82 18.44 -17.17
CA LEU A 388 4.84 17.36 -17.08
C LEU A 388 3.56 17.84 -16.36
N ASP A 389 3.70 18.49 -15.21
CA ASP A 389 2.56 18.97 -14.42
C ASP A 389 1.77 20.06 -15.16
N GLU A 390 2.44 21.03 -15.81
CA GLU A 390 1.78 22.03 -16.65
C GLU A 390 0.96 21.43 -17.77
N LEU A 391 1.52 20.47 -18.51
CA LEU A 391 0.83 19.80 -19.61
C LEU A 391 -0.39 19.03 -19.10
N ARG A 392 -0.26 18.35 -17.94
CA ARG A 392 -1.36 17.66 -17.29
C ARG A 392 -2.48 18.64 -16.89
N ARG A 393 -2.14 19.76 -16.25
CA ARG A 393 -3.12 20.79 -15.85
C ARG A 393 -3.84 21.38 -17.05
N ARG A 394 -3.13 21.73 -18.13
CA ARG A 394 -3.74 22.23 -19.37
C ARG A 394 -4.70 21.23 -20.00
N TRP A 395 -4.36 19.95 -19.93
CA TRP A 395 -5.27 18.90 -20.44
C TRP A 395 -6.47 18.70 -19.53
N LEU A 396 -6.28 18.74 -18.21
CA LEU A 396 -7.36 18.56 -17.22
C LEU A 396 -8.38 19.71 -17.27
N ASP A 397 -7.89 20.94 -17.36
CA ASP A 397 -8.70 22.16 -17.28
C ASP A 397 -8.43 23.09 -18.49
N PRO A 398 -8.80 22.68 -19.72
CA PRO A 398 -8.61 23.51 -20.88
C PRO A 398 -9.59 24.69 -20.84
N GLU A 399 -9.11 25.84 -21.28
CA GLU A 399 -9.90 27.07 -21.35
C GLU A 399 -11.15 26.88 -22.21
N GLY A 400 -12.29 27.33 -21.73
CA GLY A 400 -13.57 27.28 -22.44
C GLY A 400 -14.23 25.88 -22.52
N ALA A 401 -13.67 24.84 -21.83
CA ALA A 401 -14.29 23.52 -21.83
C ALA A 401 -15.64 23.50 -21.12
N SER A 402 -16.57 22.79 -21.70
CA SER A 402 -17.90 22.56 -21.11
C SER A 402 -17.82 21.61 -19.91
N GLU A 403 -18.80 21.70 -18.98
CA GLU A 403 -18.87 20.78 -17.84
C GLU A 403 -18.90 19.29 -18.23
N PRO A 404 -19.61 18.82 -19.27
CA PRO A 404 -19.56 17.45 -19.74
C PRO A 404 -18.18 17.01 -20.24
N GLU A 405 -17.39 17.91 -20.83
CA GLU A 405 -16.01 17.64 -21.25
C GLU A 405 -15.10 17.54 -20.02
N LEU A 406 -15.21 18.48 -19.06
CA LEU A 406 -14.43 18.46 -17.84
C LEU A 406 -14.65 17.17 -17.04
N LYS A 407 -15.89 16.65 -16.96
CA LYS A 407 -16.19 15.37 -16.30
C LYS A 407 -15.40 14.19 -16.88
N LYS A 408 -15.03 14.23 -18.14
CA LYS A 408 -14.24 13.18 -18.83
C LYS A 408 -12.72 13.39 -18.65
N ARG A 409 -12.29 14.60 -18.29
CA ARG A 409 -10.88 14.95 -18.15
C ARG A 409 -10.40 14.64 -16.74
N THR A 410 -9.97 13.41 -16.56
CA THR A 410 -9.44 12.87 -15.30
C THR A 410 -8.02 12.34 -15.51
N LEU A 411 -7.19 12.31 -14.48
CA LEU A 411 -5.85 11.72 -14.58
C LEU A 411 -5.95 10.26 -15.06
N THR A 412 -6.89 9.49 -14.55
CA THR A 412 -7.09 8.10 -15.01
C THR A 412 -7.34 8.03 -16.50
N ASN A 413 -8.22 8.90 -17.06
CA ASN A 413 -8.52 8.90 -18.49
C ASN A 413 -7.34 9.39 -19.32
N LEU A 414 -6.60 10.36 -18.85
CA LEU A 414 -5.37 10.84 -19.48
C LEU A 414 -4.34 9.70 -19.63
N TYR A 415 -4.10 8.97 -18.56
CA TYR A 415 -3.13 7.87 -18.57
C TYR A 415 -3.66 6.61 -19.30
N ASN A 416 -4.97 6.40 -19.37
CA ASN A 416 -5.55 5.38 -20.26
C ASN A 416 -5.33 5.73 -21.74
N ALA A 417 -5.50 7.00 -22.11
CA ALA A 417 -5.33 7.47 -23.49
C ALA A 417 -3.86 7.61 -23.90
N ARG A 418 -2.99 7.93 -22.95
CA ARG A 418 -1.53 8.13 -23.08
C ARG A 418 -1.13 8.84 -24.40
N PRO A 419 -1.59 10.07 -24.62
CA PRO A 419 -1.30 10.79 -25.85
C PRO A 419 0.21 11.04 -25.99
N THR A 420 0.68 11.22 -27.24
CA THR A 420 2.09 11.38 -27.58
C THR A 420 2.83 12.45 -26.75
N TRP A 421 2.14 13.56 -26.46
CA TRP A 421 2.75 14.62 -25.65
C TRP A 421 3.03 14.16 -24.20
N LEU A 422 2.14 13.32 -23.61
CA LEU A 422 2.33 12.77 -22.27
C LEU A 422 3.50 11.78 -22.25
N GLU A 423 3.54 10.90 -23.27
CA GLU A 423 4.63 9.95 -23.46
C GLU A 423 5.98 10.66 -23.60
N ASN A 424 6.04 11.73 -24.40
CA ASN A 424 7.25 12.53 -24.59
C ASN A 424 7.66 13.26 -23.30
N ALA A 425 6.71 13.77 -22.52
CA ALA A 425 6.99 14.43 -21.25
C ALA A 425 7.57 13.45 -20.22
N HIS A 426 7.00 12.23 -20.12
CA HIS A 426 7.55 11.18 -19.27
C HIS A 426 8.95 10.75 -19.73
N ARG A 427 9.15 10.55 -21.04
CA ARG A 427 10.48 10.18 -21.57
C ARG A 427 11.55 11.24 -21.28
N ALA A 428 11.19 12.52 -21.35
CA ALA A 428 12.11 13.59 -21.00
C ALA A 428 12.46 13.58 -19.50
N LEU A 429 11.46 13.35 -18.65
CA LEU A 429 11.65 13.22 -17.21
C LEU A 429 12.52 12.00 -16.88
N ASP A 430 12.23 10.85 -17.47
CA ASP A 430 12.98 9.62 -17.26
C ASP A 430 14.45 9.78 -17.67
N GLY A 431 14.71 10.44 -18.81
CA GLY A 431 16.06 10.76 -19.26
C GLY A 431 16.83 11.59 -18.25
N ALA A 432 16.22 12.65 -17.69
CA ALA A 432 16.84 13.49 -16.67
C ALA A 432 17.11 12.72 -15.36
N VAL A 433 16.17 11.86 -14.94
CA VAL A 433 16.35 11.02 -13.74
C VAL A 433 17.42 9.97 -13.96
N PHE A 434 17.46 9.32 -15.13
CA PHE A 434 18.49 8.33 -15.44
C PHE A 434 19.88 8.95 -15.47
N GLU A 435 20.04 10.16 -16.01
CA GLU A 435 21.29 10.90 -15.96
C GLU A 435 21.73 11.19 -14.52
N ALA A 436 20.77 11.50 -13.63
CA ALA A 436 21.08 11.72 -12.22
C ALA A 436 21.58 10.44 -11.50
N TYR A 437 21.11 9.26 -11.92
CA TYR A 437 21.63 7.98 -11.45
C TYR A 437 22.93 7.57 -12.17
N GLY A 438 23.32 8.24 -13.27
CA GLY A 438 24.44 7.82 -14.12
C GLY A 438 24.12 6.66 -15.06
N TRP A 439 22.82 6.43 -15.33
CA TRP A 439 22.37 5.35 -16.22
C TRP A 439 22.24 5.81 -17.67
N THR A 440 22.32 4.85 -18.59
CA THR A 440 22.04 5.11 -20.01
C THR A 440 20.55 5.13 -20.30
N SER A 441 20.15 5.80 -21.39
CA SER A 441 18.72 5.95 -21.74
C SER A 441 18.05 4.64 -22.20
N ASP A 442 18.81 3.62 -22.53
CA ASP A 442 18.39 2.29 -22.97
C ASP A 442 18.42 1.22 -21.87
N ILE A 443 18.66 1.63 -20.62
CA ILE A 443 18.63 0.74 -19.46
C ILE A 443 17.31 -0.01 -19.36
N THR A 444 17.37 -1.33 -19.13
CA THR A 444 16.18 -2.17 -18.98
C THR A 444 15.54 -2.02 -17.60
N ASP A 445 14.25 -2.37 -17.47
CA ASP A 445 13.55 -2.37 -16.18
C ASP A 445 14.23 -3.27 -15.15
N GLU A 446 14.77 -4.40 -15.60
CA GLU A 446 15.46 -5.35 -14.74
C GLU A 446 16.79 -4.79 -14.24
N ASP A 447 17.55 -4.13 -15.12
CA ASP A 447 18.80 -3.47 -14.72
C ASP A 447 18.53 -2.28 -13.79
N ILE A 448 17.48 -1.47 -14.02
CA ILE A 448 17.07 -0.42 -13.10
C ILE A 448 16.79 -1.00 -11.69
N LEU A 449 16.03 -2.08 -11.60
CA LEU A 449 15.72 -2.72 -10.30
C LEU A 449 16.98 -3.25 -9.63
N LYS A 450 17.92 -3.79 -10.40
CA LYS A 450 19.21 -4.31 -9.90
C LYS A 450 20.08 -3.18 -9.33
N GLU A 451 20.21 -2.09 -10.08
CA GLU A 451 20.98 -0.92 -9.64
C GLU A 451 20.34 -0.27 -8.39
N LEU A 452 19.02 -0.13 -8.38
CA LEU A 452 18.30 0.39 -7.21
C LEU A 452 18.48 -0.51 -5.98
N LEU A 453 18.43 -1.83 -6.13
CA LEU A 453 18.66 -2.74 -5.01
C LEU A 453 20.09 -2.63 -4.48
N ALA A 454 21.07 -2.55 -5.37
CA ALA A 454 22.46 -2.36 -4.98
C ALA A 454 22.67 -1.07 -4.19
N MET A 455 22.09 0.06 -4.67
CA MET A 455 22.11 1.34 -3.94
C MET A 455 21.38 1.28 -2.59
N ASN A 456 20.24 0.59 -2.52
CA ASN A 456 19.51 0.40 -1.26
C ASN A 456 20.36 -0.37 -0.25
N THR A 457 21.01 -1.46 -0.67
CA THR A 457 21.88 -2.28 0.17
C THR A 457 23.05 -1.45 0.70
N GLU A 458 23.77 -0.76 -0.18
CA GLU A 458 24.90 0.10 0.18
C GLU A 458 24.52 1.16 1.22
N ARG A 459 23.41 1.87 0.99
CA ARG A 459 22.96 2.93 1.90
C ARG A 459 22.43 2.41 3.23
N SER A 460 21.78 1.25 3.23
CA SER A 460 21.29 0.63 4.45
C SER A 460 22.41 0.09 5.35
N GLU A 461 23.54 -0.31 4.77
CA GLU A 461 24.72 -0.78 5.50
C GLU A 461 25.63 0.37 5.94
N GLY A 462 25.76 1.41 5.11
CA GLY A 462 26.57 2.60 5.41
C GLY A 462 26.00 3.51 6.49
N GLY A 463 24.72 3.34 6.84
CA GLY A 463 24.03 4.08 7.90
C GLY A 463 24.02 3.39 9.29
N ARG A 464 24.78 2.28 9.44
CA ARG A 464 24.96 1.56 10.73
C ARG A 464 26.16 2.00 11.49
#